data_1d50ca94be2187ec5ce77f0e4e10128c
#
_entry.id   1d50ca94be2187ec5ce77f0e4e10128c
#
_cell.length_a   1.000
_cell.length_b   1.000
_cell.length_c   1.000
_cell.angle_alpha   90.00
_cell.angle_beta   90.00
_cell.angle_gamma   90.00
#
_symmetry.space_group_name_H-M   'P 1'
#
loop_
_entity.id
_entity.type
_entity.pdbx_description
1 polymer ?
#
loop_
_entity_poly.entity_id
_entity_poly.type
_entity_poly.pdbx_seq_one_letter_code
_entity_poly.pdbx_strand_id
1 'polypeptide(L)'
;MKREAAQRKDRAQYGAKREKILKAAGPVLARNGLGGTTIEAIAREAGLDRATVYYYFSDKYAIYREAIHDGVAELVSGLEEVSKADLRPPDRLRESMRTIMRAYERHYPQLYIFFQEGAGSTVIDTHLNQDLIDSGRRAENLIEATVREGIGSGEFHLALPPKVFAKLVVGMLNWTSRWFVPNGALSAEDIADGMTETVLSGIVQRTP
;
A
#
# COMPACT_ATOMS: atom_id res chain seq x y z
N MET A 1 -26.30 -32.90 -5.53
CA MET A 1 -26.02 -32.29 -6.85
C MET A 1 -26.81 -30.99 -7.12
N LYS A 2 -28.17 -30.96 -7.28
CA LYS A 2 -28.91 -29.70 -7.58
C LYS A 2 -28.79 -28.65 -6.46
N ARG A 3 -28.82 -29.02 -5.19
CA ARG A 3 -28.72 -28.10 -4.02
C ARG A 3 -27.33 -27.50 -3.89
N GLU A 4 -26.29 -28.29 -4.14
CA GLU A 4 -24.90 -27.83 -4.12
C GLU A 4 -24.58 -26.88 -5.29
N ALA A 5 -25.14 -27.15 -6.48
CA ALA A 5 -25.04 -26.26 -7.62
C ALA A 5 -25.73 -24.90 -7.37
N ALA A 6 -26.90 -24.89 -6.73
CA ALA A 6 -27.59 -23.67 -6.32
C ALA A 6 -26.77 -22.86 -5.30
N GLN A 7 -26.25 -23.50 -4.27
CA GLN A 7 -25.39 -22.83 -3.27
C GLN A 7 -24.09 -22.29 -3.86
N ARG A 8 -23.46 -22.98 -4.83
CA ARG A 8 -22.29 -22.47 -5.54
C ARG A 8 -22.64 -21.24 -6.38
N LYS A 9 -23.79 -21.26 -7.06
CA LYS A 9 -24.26 -20.13 -7.86
C LYS A 9 -24.53 -18.90 -6.99
N ASP A 10 -25.18 -19.09 -5.84
CA ASP A 10 -25.49 -18.00 -4.91
C ASP A 10 -24.19 -17.38 -4.32
N ARG A 11 -23.21 -18.22 -3.95
CA ARG A 11 -21.90 -17.75 -3.49
C ARG A 11 -21.15 -16.99 -4.58
N ALA A 12 -21.17 -17.48 -5.82
CA ALA A 12 -20.52 -16.80 -6.93
C ALA A 12 -21.16 -15.44 -7.23
N GLN A 13 -22.51 -15.36 -7.20
CA GLN A 13 -23.23 -14.09 -7.38
C GLN A 13 -22.96 -13.12 -6.22
N TYR A 14 -22.90 -13.61 -4.99
CA TYR A 14 -22.53 -12.81 -3.81
C TYR A 14 -21.16 -12.23 -3.99
N GLY A 15 -20.15 -13.05 -4.31
CA GLY A 15 -18.76 -12.61 -4.55
C GLY A 15 -18.65 -11.58 -5.68
N ALA A 16 -19.33 -11.83 -6.82
CA ALA A 16 -19.29 -10.92 -7.96
C ALA A 16 -19.87 -9.52 -7.65
N LYS A 17 -20.96 -9.46 -6.88
CA LYS A 17 -21.54 -8.17 -6.47
C LYS A 17 -20.64 -7.45 -5.45
N ARG A 18 -20.02 -8.19 -4.52
CA ARG A 18 -19.09 -7.64 -3.54
C ARG A 18 -17.85 -7.04 -4.25
N GLU A 19 -17.29 -7.77 -5.20
CA GLU A 19 -16.16 -7.30 -6.02
C GLU A 19 -16.54 -6.07 -6.85
N LYS A 20 -17.77 -6.03 -7.40
CA LYS A 20 -18.26 -4.85 -8.14
C LYS A 20 -18.30 -3.61 -7.26
N ILE A 21 -18.70 -3.73 -5.99
CA ILE A 21 -18.70 -2.62 -5.03
C ILE A 21 -17.28 -2.16 -4.71
N LEU A 22 -16.35 -3.11 -4.48
CA LEU A 22 -14.94 -2.79 -4.21
C LEU A 22 -14.27 -2.08 -5.39
N LYS A 23 -14.51 -2.54 -6.63
CA LYS A 23 -14.01 -1.89 -7.84
C LYS A 23 -14.57 -0.47 -8.01
N ALA A 24 -15.84 -0.27 -7.71
CA ALA A 24 -16.48 1.04 -7.77
C ALA A 24 -15.98 2.01 -6.68
N ALA A 25 -15.57 1.47 -5.54
CA ALA A 25 -15.06 2.31 -4.44
C ALA A 25 -13.75 3.03 -4.81
N GLY A 26 -12.86 2.41 -5.59
CA GLY A 26 -11.57 3.00 -5.97
C GLY A 26 -11.69 4.38 -6.61
N PRO A 27 -12.38 4.54 -7.75
CA PRO A 27 -12.57 5.84 -8.39
C PRO A 27 -13.27 6.88 -7.51
N VAL A 28 -14.23 6.46 -6.67
CA VAL A 28 -14.94 7.36 -5.75
C VAL A 28 -13.99 7.86 -4.65
N LEU A 29 -13.21 6.97 -4.07
CA LEU A 29 -12.20 7.29 -3.08
C LEU A 29 -11.12 8.21 -3.65
N ALA A 30 -10.66 7.97 -4.89
CA ALA A 30 -9.67 8.82 -5.54
C ALA A 30 -10.14 10.26 -5.75
N ARG A 31 -11.43 10.43 -6.08
CA ARG A 31 -12.01 11.77 -6.30
C ARG A 31 -12.33 12.53 -5.01
N ASN A 32 -12.78 11.82 -3.99
CA ASN A 32 -13.41 12.44 -2.82
C ASN A 32 -12.58 12.30 -1.53
N GLY A 33 -11.50 11.53 -1.56
CA GLY A 33 -10.83 11.05 -0.33
C GLY A 33 -11.73 10.12 0.48
N LEU A 34 -11.21 9.53 1.56
CA LEU A 34 -12.00 8.68 2.45
C LEU A 34 -13.06 9.50 3.21
N GLY A 35 -12.70 10.70 3.67
CA GLY A 35 -13.60 11.61 4.37
C GLY A 35 -14.84 11.97 3.55
N GLY A 36 -14.64 12.38 2.29
CA GLY A 36 -15.71 12.80 1.37
C GLY A 36 -16.47 11.68 0.68
N THR A 37 -16.01 10.43 0.80
CA THR A 37 -16.68 9.26 0.21
C THR A 37 -17.95 8.91 0.98
N THR A 38 -19.03 8.59 0.27
CA THR A 38 -20.30 8.12 0.84
C THR A 38 -20.74 6.80 0.22
N ILE A 39 -21.55 6.02 0.94
CA ILE A 39 -22.15 4.77 0.41
C ILE A 39 -22.99 5.06 -0.84
N GLU A 40 -23.69 6.19 -0.88
CA GLU A 40 -24.50 6.62 -2.03
C GLU A 40 -23.63 6.86 -3.27
N ALA A 41 -22.46 7.47 -3.10
CA ALA A 41 -21.54 7.69 -4.22
C ALA A 41 -20.98 6.36 -4.75
N ILE A 42 -20.60 5.44 -3.86
CA ILE A 42 -20.14 4.09 -4.24
C ILE A 42 -21.26 3.30 -4.93
N ALA A 43 -22.48 3.33 -4.40
CA ALA A 43 -23.65 2.65 -4.97
C ALA A 43 -23.92 3.15 -6.41
N ARG A 44 -23.89 4.46 -6.61
CA ARG A 44 -24.07 5.09 -7.93
C ARG A 44 -23.00 4.65 -8.91
N GLU A 45 -21.74 4.67 -8.51
CA GLU A 45 -20.61 4.23 -9.33
C GLU A 45 -20.71 2.74 -9.68
N ALA A 46 -21.18 1.92 -8.73
CA ALA A 46 -21.41 0.50 -8.93
C ALA A 46 -22.67 0.19 -9.77
N GLY A 47 -23.52 1.18 -10.06
CA GLY A 47 -24.83 0.93 -10.68
C GLY A 47 -25.72 0.04 -9.80
N LEU A 48 -25.72 0.27 -8.50
CA LEU A 48 -26.49 -0.43 -7.47
C LEU A 48 -27.28 0.59 -6.64
N ASP A 49 -28.32 0.13 -5.97
CA ASP A 49 -29.00 0.94 -4.93
C ASP A 49 -28.23 0.86 -3.60
N ARG A 50 -28.50 1.87 -2.74
CA ARG A 50 -27.87 1.99 -1.42
C ARG A 50 -28.15 0.77 -0.52
N ALA A 51 -29.37 0.24 -0.53
CA ALA A 51 -29.74 -0.90 0.28
C ALA A 51 -28.94 -2.15 -0.10
N THR A 52 -28.72 -2.34 -1.41
CA THR A 52 -27.84 -3.40 -1.91
C THR A 52 -26.42 -3.27 -1.38
N VAL A 53 -25.83 -2.06 -1.35
CA VAL A 53 -24.47 -1.89 -0.80
C VAL A 53 -24.45 -2.21 0.69
N TYR A 54 -25.42 -1.75 1.48
CA TYR A 54 -25.52 -2.07 2.91
C TYR A 54 -25.73 -3.55 3.21
N TYR A 55 -26.27 -4.32 2.29
CA TYR A 55 -26.37 -5.77 2.43
C TYR A 55 -24.99 -6.46 2.45
N TYR A 56 -24.00 -5.88 1.75
CA TYR A 56 -22.64 -6.43 1.64
C TYR A 56 -21.67 -5.81 2.63
N PHE A 57 -21.83 -4.55 2.99
CA PHE A 57 -20.90 -3.78 3.81
C PHE A 57 -21.65 -2.91 4.83
N SER A 58 -21.22 -2.94 6.07
CA SER A 58 -21.81 -2.15 7.17
C SER A 58 -21.66 -0.64 6.96
N ASP A 59 -20.54 -0.23 6.41
CA ASP A 59 -20.17 1.16 6.23
C ASP A 59 -19.05 1.33 5.17
N LYS A 60 -18.71 2.58 4.85
CA LYS A 60 -17.65 2.91 3.88
C LYS A 60 -16.28 2.44 4.32
N TYR A 61 -16.03 2.35 5.62
CA TYR A 61 -14.73 1.92 6.15
C TYR A 61 -14.53 0.42 5.97
N ALA A 62 -15.62 -0.37 6.06
CA ALA A 62 -15.58 -1.79 5.74
C ALA A 62 -15.21 -2.02 4.27
N ILE A 63 -15.79 -1.24 3.35
CA ILE A 63 -15.43 -1.27 1.93
C ILE A 63 -13.96 -0.90 1.74
N TYR A 64 -13.53 0.17 2.38
CA TYR A 64 -12.17 0.67 2.28
C TYR A 64 -11.14 -0.34 2.79
N ARG A 65 -11.33 -0.88 4.00
CA ARG A 65 -10.43 -1.91 4.57
C ARG A 65 -10.23 -3.09 3.63
N GLU A 66 -11.32 -3.59 3.05
CA GLU A 66 -11.23 -4.71 2.11
C GLU A 66 -10.58 -4.32 0.79
N ALA A 67 -10.87 -3.13 0.29
CA ALA A 67 -10.28 -2.64 -0.96
C ALA A 67 -8.74 -2.47 -0.89
N ILE A 68 -8.19 -2.20 0.30
CA ILE A 68 -6.74 -2.05 0.48
C ILE A 68 -6.05 -3.33 0.95
N HIS A 69 -6.81 -4.31 1.46
CA HIS A 69 -6.27 -5.52 2.11
C HIS A 69 -5.25 -6.25 1.23
N ASP A 70 -5.64 -6.56 -0.01
CA ASP A 70 -4.78 -7.33 -0.92
C ASP A 70 -3.52 -6.57 -1.31
N GLY A 71 -3.63 -5.25 -1.51
CA GLY A 71 -2.49 -4.40 -1.82
C GLY A 71 -1.49 -4.30 -0.67
N VAL A 72 -1.98 -4.18 0.56
CA VAL A 72 -1.12 -4.17 1.75
C VAL A 72 -0.47 -5.53 1.97
N ALA A 73 -1.22 -6.63 1.80
CA ALA A 73 -0.70 -7.99 1.93
C ALA A 73 0.39 -8.27 0.88
N GLU A 74 0.19 -7.90 -0.38
CA GLU A 74 1.19 -8.03 -1.45
C GLU A 74 2.44 -7.22 -1.16
N LEU A 75 2.28 -5.98 -0.71
CA LEU A 75 3.41 -5.10 -0.36
C LEU A 75 4.27 -5.74 0.75
N VAL A 76 3.66 -6.19 1.83
CA VAL A 76 4.39 -6.80 2.96
C VAL A 76 5.04 -8.11 2.55
N SER A 77 4.33 -8.99 1.83
CA SER A 77 4.87 -10.25 1.33
C SER A 77 6.07 -10.02 0.41
N GLY A 78 5.99 -9.06 -0.51
CA GLY A 78 7.11 -8.71 -1.39
C GLY A 78 8.33 -8.20 -0.62
N LEU A 79 8.13 -7.36 0.40
CA LEU A 79 9.23 -6.91 1.25
C LEU A 79 9.86 -8.04 2.07
N GLU A 80 9.06 -9.02 2.53
CA GLU A 80 9.56 -10.21 3.20
C GLU A 80 10.41 -11.10 2.28
N GLU A 81 10.02 -11.23 1.02
CA GLU A 81 10.80 -11.94 0.02
C GLU A 81 12.13 -11.24 -0.23
N VAL A 82 12.12 -9.92 -0.42
CA VAL A 82 13.33 -9.10 -0.59
C VAL A 82 14.25 -9.21 0.64
N SER A 83 13.69 -9.24 1.84
CA SER A 83 14.47 -9.34 3.07
C SER A 83 15.23 -10.67 3.22
N LYS A 84 14.74 -11.75 2.58
CA LYS A 84 15.35 -13.09 2.57
C LYS A 84 16.30 -13.32 1.39
N ALA A 85 16.30 -12.42 0.42
CA ALA A 85 17.14 -12.53 -0.76
C ALA A 85 18.63 -12.30 -0.41
N ASP A 86 19.52 -13.01 -1.09
CA ASP A 86 20.95 -12.83 -0.97
C ASP A 86 21.39 -11.57 -1.73
N LEU A 87 21.11 -10.43 -1.14
CA LEU A 87 21.40 -9.10 -1.68
C LEU A 87 22.22 -8.30 -0.67
N ARG A 88 23.20 -7.51 -1.17
CA ARG A 88 23.88 -6.53 -0.34
C ARG A 88 22.89 -5.45 0.13
N PRO A 89 23.09 -4.84 1.29
CA PRO A 89 22.21 -3.79 1.82
C PRO A 89 21.79 -2.70 0.84
N PRO A 90 22.66 -2.12 -0.01
CA PRO A 90 22.26 -1.13 -1.00
C PRO A 90 21.30 -1.69 -2.06
N ASP A 91 21.56 -2.90 -2.54
CA ASP A 91 20.72 -3.56 -3.55
C ASP A 91 19.39 -4.00 -2.96
N ARG A 92 19.39 -4.46 -1.70
CA ARG A 92 18.18 -4.81 -0.95
C ARG A 92 17.32 -3.57 -0.67
N LEU A 93 17.91 -2.44 -0.34
CA LEU A 93 17.17 -1.18 -0.18
C LEU A 93 16.52 -0.76 -1.49
N ARG A 94 17.26 -0.83 -2.61
CA ARG A 94 16.74 -0.55 -3.96
C ARG A 94 15.52 -1.43 -4.27
N GLU A 95 15.66 -2.74 -4.10
CA GLU A 95 14.58 -3.67 -4.43
C GLU A 95 13.37 -3.52 -3.48
N SER A 96 13.60 -3.15 -2.22
CA SER A 96 12.52 -2.79 -1.29
C SER A 96 11.74 -1.58 -1.78
N MET A 97 12.42 -0.52 -2.23
CA MET A 97 11.76 0.68 -2.75
C MET A 97 11.00 0.40 -4.05
N ARG A 98 11.56 -0.41 -4.95
CA ARG A 98 10.86 -0.88 -6.16
C ARG A 98 9.61 -1.69 -5.82
N THR A 99 9.72 -2.61 -4.86
CA THR A 99 8.59 -3.43 -4.40
C THR A 99 7.44 -2.58 -3.88
N ILE A 100 7.73 -1.55 -3.11
CA ILE A 100 6.72 -0.60 -2.61
C ILE A 100 6.07 0.16 -3.77
N MET A 101 6.86 0.70 -4.69
CA MET A 101 6.32 1.49 -5.80
C MET A 101 5.52 0.64 -6.79
N ARG A 102 5.94 -0.61 -7.06
CA ARG A 102 5.14 -1.57 -7.85
C ARG A 102 3.80 -1.89 -7.21
N ALA A 103 3.77 -2.09 -5.89
CA ALA A 103 2.52 -2.32 -5.17
C ALA A 103 1.61 -1.08 -5.26
N TYR A 104 2.17 0.14 -5.15
CA TYR A 104 1.42 1.37 -5.33
C TYR A 104 0.82 1.49 -6.73
N GLU A 105 1.58 1.22 -7.77
CA GLU A 105 1.10 1.26 -9.15
C GLU A 105 -0.01 0.24 -9.40
N ARG A 106 0.21 -1.01 -8.96
CA ARG A 106 -0.74 -2.13 -9.17
C ARG A 106 -2.06 -1.93 -8.44
N HIS A 107 -2.01 -1.41 -7.22
CA HIS A 107 -3.18 -1.19 -6.37
C HIS A 107 -3.61 0.29 -6.31
N TYR A 108 -3.37 1.02 -7.41
CA TYR A 108 -3.85 2.39 -7.55
C TYR A 108 -5.38 2.41 -7.78
N PRO A 109 -6.14 3.30 -7.16
CA PRO A 109 -5.72 4.36 -6.23
C PRO A 109 -5.79 3.95 -4.73
N GLN A 110 -6.18 2.72 -4.42
CA GLN A 110 -6.52 2.30 -3.06
C GLN A 110 -5.35 2.46 -2.08
N LEU A 111 -4.16 1.96 -2.44
CA LEU A 111 -2.99 2.10 -1.59
C LEU A 111 -2.54 3.55 -1.42
N TYR A 112 -2.68 4.37 -2.47
CA TYR A 112 -2.38 5.80 -2.37
C TYR A 112 -3.26 6.52 -1.35
N ILE A 113 -4.55 6.21 -1.30
CA ILE A 113 -5.46 6.78 -0.33
C ILE A 113 -5.06 6.35 1.07
N PHE A 114 -4.65 5.09 1.25
CA PHE A 114 -4.15 4.57 2.52
C PHE A 114 -2.96 5.40 3.04
N PHE A 115 -2.03 5.79 2.17
CA PHE A 115 -0.87 6.57 2.57
C PHE A 115 -1.13 8.08 2.61
N GLN A 116 -2.03 8.61 1.80
CA GLN A 116 -2.42 10.03 1.86
C GLN A 116 -3.17 10.39 3.14
N GLU A 117 -4.08 9.54 3.53
CA GLU A 117 -4.89 9.71 4.73
C GLU A 117 -4.13 9.29 6.00
N GLY A 118 -3.03 8.62 5.79
CA GLY A 118 -1.79 8.42 6.49
C GLY A 118 -1.77 7.91 7.92
N ALA A 119 -0.70 7.20 8.18
CA ALA A 119 -0.20 6.92 9.51
C ALA A 119 -0.13 8.21 10.35
N GLY A 120 -1.07 8.37 11.29
CA GLY A 120 -1.20 9.55 12.16
C GLY A 120 -2.51 10.33 12.00
N SER A 121 -3.38 9.95 11.06
CA SER A 121 -4.75 10.44 11.04
C SER A 121 -5.56 9.69 12.10
N THR A 122 -6.03 10.39 13.12
CA THR A 122 -6.90 9.84 14.17
C THR A 122 -8.17 9.18 13.61
N VAL A 123 -8.60 9.56 12.41
CA VAL A 123 -9.76 8.98 11.72
C VAL A 123 -9.44 7.59 11.17
N ILE A 124 -8.24 7.40 10.60
CA ILE A 124 -7.80 6.09 10.07
C ILE A 124 -7.46 5.14 11.21
N ASP A 125 -6.72 5.58 12.23
CA ASP A 125 -6.35 4.75 13.37
C ASP A 125 -7.58 4.20 14.11
N THR A 126 -8.70 4.93 14.09
CA THR A 126 -9.96 4.50 14.73
C THR A 126 -10.74 3.47 13.89
N HIS A 127 -10.57 3.48 12.56
CA HIS A 127 -11.38 2.67 11.65
C HIS A 127 -10.61 1.56 10.91
N LEU A 128 -9.26 1.58 10.95
CA LEU A 128 -8.46 0.46 10.49
C LEU A 128 -8.45 -0.65 11.56
N ASN A 129 -8.46 -1.89 11.10
CA ASN A 129 -8.20 -2.99 12.01
C ASN A 129 -6.70 -3.05 12.36
N GLN A 130 -6.39 -3.66 13.51
CA GLN A 130 -5.02 -3.77 14.02
C GLN A 130 -4.08 -4.43 13.01
N ASP A 131 -4.57 -5.39 12.22
CA ASP A 131 -3.77 -6.12 11.23
C ASP A 131 -3.16 -5.21 10.15
N LEU A 132 -3.90 -4.18 9.70
CA LEU A 132 -3.39 -3.23 8.71
C LEU A 132 -2.33 -2.28 9.32
N ILE A 133 -2.54 -1.87 10.58
CA ILE A 133 -1.57 -1.06 11.31
C ILE A 133 -0.27 -1.85 11.51
N ASP A 134 -0.39 -3.11 11.92
CA ASP A 134 0.77 -3.99 12.15
C ASP A 134 1.49 -4.33 10.85
N SER A 135 0.77 -4.45 9.72
CA SER A 135 1.36 -4.59 8.39
C SER A 135 2.22 -3.39 7.99
N GLY A 136 1.74 -2.17 8.24
CA GLY A 136 2.52 -0.95 8.01
C GLY A 136 3.80 -0.90 8.87
N ARG A 137 3.69 -1.24 10.16
CA ARG A 137 4.85 -1.35 11.06
C ARG A 137 5.83 -2.42 10.60
N ARG A 138 5.33 -3.56 10.11
CA ARG A 138 6.16 -4.65 9.60
C ARG A 138 6.96 -4.20 8.38
N ALA A 139 6.34 -3.50 7.43
CA ALA A 139 7.03 -2.93 6.28
C ALA A 139 8.16 -1.96 6.69
N GLU A 140 7.88 -1.03 7.63
CA GLU A 140 8.91 -0.13 8.18
C GLU A 140 10.07 -0.90 8.83
N ASN A 141 9.77 -1.94 9.62
CA ASN A 141 10.77 -2.74 10.31
C ASN A 141 11.68 -3.52 9.34
N LEU A 142 11.16 -4.00 8.22
CA LEU A 142 11.95 -4.68 7.19
C LEU A 142 12.97 -3.72 6.54
N ILE A 143 12.57 -2.48 6.27
CA ILE A 143 13.48 -1.45 5.77
C ILE A 143 14.51 -1.08 6.85
N GLU A 144 14.09 -0.89 8.10
CA GLU A 144 15.00 -0.61 9.22
C GLU A 144 16.05 -1.71 9.37
N ALA A 145 15.68 -2.99 9.24
CA ALA A 145 16.60 -4.11 9.31
C ALA A 145 17.67 -4.05 8.22
N THR A 146 17.29 -3.74 6.98
CA THR A 146 18.24 -3.53 5.87
C THR A 146 19.20 -2.38 6.16
N VAL A 147 18.70 -1.28 6.72
CA VAL A 147 19.53 -0.13 7.09
C VAL A 147 20.53 -0.48 8.20
N ARG A 148 20.10 -1.22 9.22
CA ARG A 148 20.98 -1.69 10.31
C ARG A 148 22.08 -2.60 9.81
N GLU A 149 21.75 -3.52 8.91
CA GLU A 149 22.72 -4.42 8.29
C GLU A 149 23.77 -3.63 7.49
N GLY A 150 23.32 -2.65 6.67
CA GLY A 150 24.26 -1.81 5.91
C GLY A 150 25.19 -0.96 6.77
N ILE A 151 24.72 -0.50 7.95
CA ILE A 151 25.60 0.16 8.92
C ILE A 151 26.59 -0.84 9.51
N GLY A 152 26.12 -2.03 9.89
CA GLY A 152 26.97 -3.09 10.47
C GLY A 152 28.04 -3.61 9.54
N SER A 153 27.77 -3.66 8.22
CA SER A 153 28.72 -4.04 7.18
C SER A 153 29.63 -2.89 6.75
N GLY A 154 29.38 -1.66 7.23
CA GLY A 154 30.13 -0.46 6.83
C GLY A 154 29.76 0.09 5.45
N GLU A 155 28.72 -0.42 4.81
CA GLU A 155 28.24 0.07 3.52
C GLU A 155 27.42 1.35 3.63
N PHE A 156 26.76 1.56 4.79
CA PHE A 156 25.98 2.77 5.07
C PHE A 156 26.62 3.59 6.18
N HIS A 157 26.67 4.90 5.95
CA HIS A 157 27.08 5.87 6.96
C HIS A 157 25.95 6.88 7.19
N LEU A 158 25.35 6.86 8.37
CA LEU A 158 24.17 7.67 8.71
C LEU A 158 24.43 8.52 9.95
N ALA A 159 24.00 9.78 9.88
CA ALA A 159 23.96 10.68 11.04
C ALA A 159 22.70 10.46 11.91
N LEU A 160 21.70 9.72 11.40
CA LEU A 160 20.41 9.49 12.07
C LEU A 160 20.30 8.05 12.55
N PRO A 161 19.50 7.80 13.61
CA PRO A 161 19.16 6.44 14.01
C PRO A 161 18.50 5.66 12.85
N PRO A 162 18.81 4.35 12.67
CA PRO A 162 18.27 3.54 11.58
C PRO A 162 16.74 3.59 11.44
N LYS A 163 16.04 3.56 12.56
CA LYS A 163 14.58 3.66 12.62
C LYS A 163 14.06 5.00 12.05
N VAL A 164 14.73 6.10 12.35
CA VAL A 164 14.34 7.42 11.82
C VAL A 164 14.59 7.48 10.32
N PHE A 165 15.72 6.94 9.87
CA PHE A 165 16.05 6.89 8.45
C PHE A 165 15.06 6.02 7.65
N ALA A 166 14.67 4.85 8.18
CA ALA A 166 13.63 4.02 7.56
C ALA A 166 12.32 4.78 7.39
N LYS A 167 11.92 5.56 8.39
CA LYS A 167 10.71 6.43 8.31
C LYS A 167 10.86 7.53 7.25
N LEU A 168 12.03 8.10 7.06
CA LEU A 168 12.27 9.08 6.00
C LEU A 168 12.14 8.43 4.61
N VAL A 169 12.70 7.23 4.41
CA VAL A 169 12.58 6.48 3.16
C VAL A 169 11.10 6.17 2.86
N VAL A 170 10.38 5.62 3.83
CA VAL A 170 8.94 5.33 3.68
C VAL A 170 8.14 6.61 3.44
N GLY A 171 8.43 7.68 4.17
CA GLY A 171 7.77 8.98 3.99
C GLY A 171 7.98 9.56 2.60
N MET A 172 9.18 9.44 2.04
CA MET A 172 9.50 9.86 0.67
C MET A 172 8.68 9.08 -0.36
N LEU A 173 8.59 7.74 -0.20
CA LEU A 173 7.77 6.90 -1.06
C LEU A 173 6.27 7.23 -0.92
N ASN A 174 5.77 7.40 0.30
CA ASN A 174 4.38 7.76 0.54
C ASN A 174 4.01 9.12 -0.06
N TRP A 175 4.96 10.07 -0.12
CA TRP A 175 4.73 11.38 -0.73
C TRP A 175 4.40 11.29 -2.21
N THR A 176 4.82 10.23 -2.92
CA THR A 176 4.47 10.00 -4.34
C THR A 176 2.97 9.91 -4.55
N SER A 177 2.21 9.52 -3.52
CA SER A 177 0.75 9.46 -3.57
C SER A 177 0.06 10.79 -3.96
N ARG A 178 0.78 11.91 -3.89
CA ARG A 178 0.23 13.24 -4.21
C ARG A 178 0.42 13.66 -5.67
N TRP A 179 1.32 13.01 -6.39
CA TRP A 179 1.69 13.46 -7.74
C TRP A 179 1.94 12.33 -8.75
N PHE A 180 2.22 11.11 -8.31
CA PHE A 180 2.38 9.98 -9.22
C PHE A 180 1.03 9.56 -9.83
N VAL A 181 1.04 9.33 -11.13
CA VAL A 181 -0.10 8.80 -11.87
C VAL A 181 0.38 7.58 -12.66
N PRO A 182 -0.22 6.39 -12.48
CA PRO A 182 0.10 5.22 -13.28
C PRO A 182 -0.03 5.52 -14.77
N ASN A 183 0.87 4.95 -15.56
CA ASN A 183 0.98 5.20 -17.03
C ASN A 183 1.34 6.66 -17.40
N GLY A 184 1.94 7.41 -16.47
CA GLY A 184 2.52 8.73 -16.74
C GLY A 184 3.85 8.66 -17.48
N ALA A 185 4.58 9.78 -17.50
CA ALA A 185 5.89 9.88 -18.16
C ALA A 185 7.00 9.04 -17.51
N LEU A 186 6.88 8.73 -16.21
CA LEU A 186 7.81 7.90 -15.44
C LEU A 186 7.05 6.70 -14.88
N SER A 187 7.64 5.53 -14.96
CA SER A 187 7.13 4.31 -14.32
C SER A 187 7.36 4.35 -12.80
N ALA A 188 6.68 3.47 -12.08
CA ALA A 188 6.92 3.25 -10.66
C ALA A 188 8.38 2.87 -10.38
N GLU A 189 8.99 2.08 -11.27
CA GLU A 189 10.39 1.65 -11.15
C GLU A 189 11.36 2.81 -11.38
N ASP A 190 11.14 3.66 -12.41
CA ASP A 190 11.98 4.84 -12.66
C ASP A 190 12.01 5.76 -11.44
N ILE A 191 10.86 5.95 -10.80
CA ILE A 191 10.74 6.77 -9.59
C ILE A 191 11.47 6.12 -8.42
N ALA A 192 11.27 4.81 -8.21
CA ALA A 192 11.95 4.07 -7.14
C ALA A 192 13.47 4.13 -7.30
N ASP A 193 13.96 3.97 -8.53
CA ASP A 193 15.39 4.02 -8.83
C ASP A 193 15.98 5.42 -8.60
N GLY A 194 15.32 6.46 -9.09
CA GLY A 194 15.75 7.84 -8.88
C GLY A 194 15.78 8.23 -7.40
N MET A 195 14.77 7.82 -6.63
CA MET A 195 14.72 8.00 -5.18
C MET A 195 15.84 7.22 -4.48
N THR A 196 16.07 5.96 -4.89
CA THR A 196 17.15 5.12 -4.34
C THR A 196 18.52 5.73 -4.58
N GLU A 197 18.79 6.18 -5.80
CA GLU A 197 20.06 6.88 -6.10
C GLU A 197 20.25 8.12 -5.22
N THR A 198 19.21 8.92 -5.03
CA THR A 198 19.25 10.10 -4.16
C THR A 198 19.56 9.71 -2.71
N VAL A 199 18.92 8.66 -2.19
CA VAL A 199 19.13 8.16 -0.84
C VAL A 199 20.55 7.58 -0.70
N LEU A 200 20.98 6.69 -1.60
CA LEU A 200 22.26 6.02 -1.54
C LEU A 200 23.42 7.01 -1.73
N SER A 201 23.29 8.02 -2.58
CA SER A 201 24.31 9.07 -2.75
C SER A 201 24.57 9.86 -1.46
N GLY A 202 23.58 9.94 -0.57
CA GLY A 202 23.71 10.61 0.72
C GLY A 202 24.25 9.75 1.85
N ILE A 203 24.22 8.42 1.74
CA ILE A 203 24.54 7.49 2.83
C ILE A 203 25.65 6.49 2.54
N VAL A 204 25.98 6.26 1.26
CA VAL A 204 27.09 5.38 0.89
C VAL A 204 28.39 6.12 1.09
N GLN A 205 29.34 5.49 1.78
CA GLN A 205 30.66 6.04 1.98
C GLN A 205 31.35 6.20 0.62
N ARG A 206 31.64 7.44 0.23
CA ARG A 206 32.48 7.71 -0.94
C ARG A 206 33.90 7.34 -0.55
N THR A 207 34.44 6.32 -1.17
CA THR A 207 35.89 6.06 -1.09
C THR A 207 36.63 7.29 -1.64
N PRO A 208 37.61 7.83 -0.94
CA PRO A 208 38.40 8.98 -1.41
C PRO A 208 39.13 8.68 -2.69
#